data_da417f07092646cf150d9afb578c111f
#
_entry.id   da417f07092646cf150d9afb578c111f
#
_cell.length_a   1.000
_cell.length_b   1.000
_cell.length_c   1.000
_cell.angle_alpha   90.00
_cell.angle_beta   90.00
_cell.angle_gamma   90.00
#
_symmetry.space_group_name_H-M   'P 1'
#
loop_
_entity.id
_entity.type
_entity.pdbx_description
1 polymer ?
#
loop_
_entity_poly.entity_id
_entity_poly.type
_entity_poly.pdbx_seq_one_letter_code
_entity_poly.pdbx_strand_id
1 'polypeptide(L)'
;MIEKTNNKGQSQKKAKNIRLNVNLNININNILDNKHKNNSIHTIKHINSAKKFPTKDEQMDIEPDENFNPDEFKIVEKIGFGSFGKIYNVRWIRNNKNYAMKIINLKYLEDIQDTQKKLRIVEDFLKNTQCPGIIKTYGSLYEKIGIEEYKYYILMELAQTDWEEEIKYRSKHNLYYSEDEIFNMIQQLVQCFALLQKHNVSHRDVKPQNILILNGMYKVCDFGEARIISGKNGYIHQPIRGSELYMSPILFDALNNHERSVLHNSYKSDVFSLGMCLLLAVTLSFDSVYEIREEKDMNTIKNILEKYLIPHYSNYLLNILYHMLQIDEELRPNFIELENLLFYS
;
A
#
# COMPACT_ATOMS: atom_id res chain seq x y z
N MET A 1 29.85 -11.21 62.71
CA MET A 1 28.66 -10.44 63.12
C MET A 1 28.58 -9.28 62.17
N ILE A 2 27.52 -9.26 61.44
CA ILE A 2 26.69 -8.16 60.95
C ILE A 2 26.06 -8.58 59.63
N GLU A 3 24.77 -8.43 59.65
CA GLU A 3 23.77 -9.03 58.78
C GLU A 3 23.74 -8.51 57.35
N LYS A 4 23.38 -9.43 56.45
CA LYS A 4 22.88 -9.14 55.09
C LYS A 4 21.39 -8.77 55.16
N THR A 5 21.00 -7.62 54.66
CA THR A 5 19.63 -7.34 54.32
C THR A 5 19.49 -7.23 52.80
N ASN A 6 18.80 -8.20 52.22
CA ASN A 6 18.28 -8.19 50.84
C ASN A 6 17.12 -7.22 50.76
N ASN A 7 17.13 -6.30 49.81
CA ASN A 7 15.93 -5.62 49.35
C ASN A 7 15.81 -5.78 47.82
N LYS A 8 14.95 -6.71 47.42
CA LYS A 8 14.42 -6.83 46.07
C LYS A 8 13.33 -5.78 45.88
N GLY A 9 13.65 -4.68 45.19
CA GLY A 9 12.66 -3.72 44.69
C GLY A 9 12.12 -4.17 43.36
N GLN A 10 10.93 -4.75 43.30
CA GLN A 10 10.16 -4.94 42.10
C GLN A 10 9.61 -3.59 41.62
N SER A 11 10.15 -3.02 40.58
CA SER A 11 9.54 -1.89 39.88
C SER A 11 8.52 -2.40 38.88
N GLN A 12 7.26 -2.41 39.28
CA GLN A 12 6.14 -2.54 38.35
C GLN A 12 6.04 -1.24 37.53
N LYS A 13 6.44 -1.33 36.24
CA LYS A 13 6.12 -0.28 35.29
C LYS A 13 4.62 -0.33 34.97
N LYS A 14 3.88 0.63 35.55
CA LYS A 14 2.50 0.92 35.13
C LYS A 14 2.52 1.49 33.72
N ALA A 15 1.98 0.76 32.77
CA ALA A 15 1.61 1.31 31.47
C ALA A 15 0.56 2.42 31.68
N LYS A 16 0.93 3.66 31.42
CA LYS A 16 -0.01 4.77 31.32
C LYS A 16 -0.75 4.66 29.99
N ASN A 17 -2.00 4.23 30.05
CA ASN A 17 -2.94 4.44 28.97
C ASN A 17 -3.13 5.96 28.79
N ILE A 18 -2.55 6.51 27.75
CA ILE A 18 -2.83 7.88 27.31
C ILE A 18 -4.14 7.81 26.54
N ARG A 19 -5.24 8.13 27.22
CA ARG A 19 -6.52 8.42 26.57
C ARG A 19 -6.38 9.78 25.89
N LEU A 20 -6.37 9.78 24.57
CA LEU A 20 -6.62 10.97 23.77
C LEU A 20 -8.10 11.35 23.93
N ASN A 21 -8.41 12.30 24.81
CA ASN A 21 -9.73 12.92 24.85
C ASN A 21 -9.83 13.89 23.68
N VAL A 22 -10.36 13.41 22.55
CA VAL A 22 -10.79 14.26 21.44
C VAL A 22 -12.30 14.13 21.34
N ASN A 23 -13.02 15.10 21.89
CA ASN A 23 -14.46 15.27 21.63
C ASN A 23 -14.63 15.76 20.19
N LEU A 24 -14.88 14.86 19.28
CA LEU A 24 -15.26 15.15 17.89
C LEU A 24 -16.76 14.88 17.72
N ASN A 25 -17.57 15.90 17.93
CA ASN A 25 -18.94 15.94 17.39
C ASN A 25 -18.86 16.32 15.89
N ILE A 26 -18.64 15.35 15.04
CA ILE A 26 -18.84 15.52 13.58
C ILE A 26 -20.13 14.78 13.21
N ASN A 27 -21.08 15.57 12.73
CA ASN A 27 -22.40 15.11 12.31
C ASN A 27 -22.29 14.36 10.96
N ILE A 28 -22.08 13.03 11.03
CA ILE A 28 -21.87 12.14 9.86
C ILE A 28 -23.17 11.88 9.07
N ASN A 29 -24.31 12.42 9.51
CA ASN A 29 -25.60 12.08 8.93
C ASN A 29 -25.90 12.68 7.55
N ASN A 30 -25.02 13.53 7.00
CA ASN A 30 -25.29 14.18 5.70
C ASN A 30 -24.64 13.51 4.48
N ILE A 31 -23.93 12.40 4.64
CA ILE A 31 -23.22 11.72 3.51
C ILE A 31 -23.92 10.43 3.07
N LEU A 32 -24.87 9.90 3.85
CA LEU A 32 -25.49 8.59 3.57
C LEU A 32 -26.84 8.61 2.84
N ASP A 33 -27.44 9.76 2.57
CA ASP A 33 -28.81 9.85 2.04
C ASP A 33 -28.96 9.82 0.51
N ASN A 34 -27.90 9.55 -0.26
CA ASN A 34 -28.00 9.54 -1.74
C ASN A 34 -27.87 8.17 -2.41
N LYS A 35 -28.11 7.06 -1.70
CA LYS A 35 -28.14 5.72 -2.30
C LYS A 35 -29.38 4.91 -1.90
N HIS A 36 -30.57 5.37 -2.23
CA HIS A 36 -31.73 4.47 -2.34
C HIS A 36 -32.78 5.11 -3.24
N LYS A 37 -32.78 4.71 -4.50
CA LYS A 37 -33.97 4.57 -5.37
C LYS A 37 -33.53 3.98 -6.70
N ASN A 38 -33.73 2.70 -6.84
CA ASN A 38 -34.40 2.09 -7.99
C ASN A 38 -34.29 0.56 -7.87
N ASN A 39 -35.33 0.00 -7.24
CA ASN A 39 -35.74 -1.38 -7.41
C ASN A 39 -36.90 -1.40 -8.40
N SER A 40 -36.86 -2.28 -9.39
CA SER A 40 -38.01 -3.03 -9.91
C SER A 40 -37.51 -4.09 -10.89
N ILE A 41 -37.54 -5.34 -10.47
CA ILE A 41 -38.51 -6.39 -10.80
C ILE A 41 -38.75 -6.58 -12.32
N HIS A 42 -38.24 -7.67 -12.88
CA HIS A 42 -38.97 -8.84 -13.38
C HIS A 42 -38.38 -9.46 -14.59
N THR A 43 -38.43 -10.61 -14.83
CA THR A 43 -39.31 -11.75 -15.05
C THR A 43 -38.59 -12.73 -15.97
N ILE A 44 -38.53 -13.96 -15.53
CA ILE A 44 -38.04 -15.11 -16.27
C ILE A 44 -38.93 -15.37 -17.48
N LYS A 45 -38.35 -15.56 -18.66
CA LYS A 45 -38.94 -16.37 -19.75
C LYS A 45 -37.90 -17.14 -20.52
N HIS A 46 -38.25 -18.37 -20.70
CA HIS A 46 -37.67 -19.54 -21.36
C HIS A 46 -36.82 -19.33 -22.63
N ILE A 47 -35.68 -19.98 -22.58
CA ILE A 47 -34.91 -20.79 -23.51
C ILE A 47 -35.51 -20.96 -24.92
N ASN A 48 -34.74 -20.51 -25.91
CA ASN A 48 -34.58 -21.21 -27.17
C ASN A 48 -33.15 -21.02 -27.68
N SER A 49 -32.48 -22.15 -27.87
CA SER A 49 -31.10 -22.29 -28.30
C SER A 49 -30.94 -21.94 -29.80
N ALA A 50 -30.43 -20.78 -30.07
CA ALA A 50 -29.71 -20.52 -31.31
C ALA A 50 -28.36 -19.90 -30.93
N LYS A 51 -27.25 -20.54 -31.32
CA LYS A 51 -25.91 -19.98 -31.16
C LYS A 51 -25.86 -18.63 -31.88
N LYS A 52 -26.11 -17.54 -31.12
CA LYS A 52 -25.87 -16.19 -31.56
C LYS A 52 -24.36 -15.96 -31.49
N PHE A 53 -23.75 -15.54 -32.58
CA PHE A 53 -22.43 -14.89 -32.51
C PHE A 53 -22.58 -13.63 -31.65
N PRO A 54 -21.67 -13.37 -30.70
CA PRO A 54 -21.76 -12.21 -29.83
C PRO A 54 -21.77 -10.93 -30.67
N THR A 55 -22.68 -10.02 -30.33
CA THR A 55 -22.74 -8.67 -30.92
C THR A 55 -21.51 -7.88 -30.51
N LYS A 56 -21.15 -6.82 -31.26
CA LYS A 56 -20.00 -5.95 -30.96
C LYS A 56 -20.00 -5.42 -29.53
N ASP A 57 -21.15 -5.25 -28.92
CA ASP A 57 -21.31 -4.74 -27.54
C ASP A 57 -21.05 -5.83 -26.49
N GLU A 58 -21.36 -7.09 -26.79
CA GLU A 58 -21.05 -8.24 -25.90
C GLU A 58 -19.54 -8.57 -25.87
N GLN A 59 -18.76 -8.18 -26.88
CA GLN A 59 -17.30 -8.35 -26.90
C GLN A 59 -16.56 -7.36 -26.00
N MET A 60 -17.19 -6.26 -25.56
CA MET A 60 -16.54 -5.24 -24.71
C MET A 60 -16.45 -5.62 -23.23
N ASP A 61 -17.22 -6.57 -22.74
CA ASP A 61 -17.28 -6.93 -21.31
C ASP A 61 -16.47 -8.17 -20.91
N ILE A 62 -15.80 -8.80 -21.89
CA ILE A 62 -14.90 -9.91 -21.61
C ILE A 62 -13.62 -9.36 -20.94
N GLU A 63 -13.28 -9.88 -19.76
CA GLU A 63 -12.00 -9.62 -19.10
C GLU A 63 -11.04 -10.79 -19.30
N PRO A 64 -9.70 -10.55 -19.28
CA PRO A 64 -8.71 -11.62 -19.26
C PRO A 64 -8.86 -12.48 -18.00
N ASP A 65 -8.51 -13.74 -18.11
CA ASP A 65 -8.44 -14.69 -16.99
C ASP A 65 -6.98 -15.06 -16.64
N GLU A 66 -6.81 -15.92 -15.64
CA GLU A 66 -5.49 -16.36 -15.18
C GLU A 66 -4.67 -17.14 -16.23
N ASN A 67 -5.32 -17.67 -17.28
CA ASN A 67 -4.69 -18.41 -18.38
C ASN A 67 -4.57 -17.57 -19.64
N PHE A 68 -4.43 -16.26 -19.52
CA PHE A 68 -4.28 -15.37 -20.67
C PHE A 68 -3.07 -15.76 -21.54
N ASN A 69 -3.17 -15.53 -22.86
CA ASN A 69 -2.07 -15.72 -23.78
C ASN A 69 -1.36 -14.38 -24.04
N PRO A 70 -0.06 -14.22 -23.69
CA PRO A 70 0.68 -12.97 -23.91
C PRO A 70 0.68 -12.50 -25.37
N ASP A 71 0.64 -13.41 -26.35
CA ASP A 71 0.63 -13.09 -27.78
C ASP A 71 -0.65 -12.37 -28.24
N GLU A 72 -1.72 -12.44 -27.43
CA GLU A 72 -2.95 -11.69 -27.68
C GLU A 72 -2.89 -10.23 -27.24
N PHE A 73 -1.76 -9.79 -26.65
CA PHE A 73 -1.57 -8.43 -26.16
C PHE A 73 -0.53 -7.69 -26.98
N LYS A 74 -0.94 -6.59 -27.62
CA LYS A 74 -0.04 -5.70 -28.35
C LYS A 74 0.54 -4.65 -27.43
N ILE A 75 1.86 -4.55 -27.36
CA ILE A 75 2.53 -3.48 -26.63
C ILE A 75 2.19 -2.14 -27.31
N VAL A 76 1.62 -1.23 -26.52
CA VAL A 76 1.33 0.15 -26.93
C VAL A 76 2.54 1.03 -26.61
N GLU A 77 2.99 0.99 -25.36
CA GLU A 77 4.13 1.77 -24.87
C GLU A 77 4.70 1.17 -23.59
N LYS A 78 5.92 1.57 -23.24
CA LYS A 78 6.50 1.26 -21.95
C LYS A 78 6.10 2.36 -20.96
N ILE A 79 5.48 1.98 -19.84
CA ILE A 79 4.98 2.92 -18.83
C ILE A 79 5.80 2.98 -17.54
N GLY A 80 6.72 2.02 -17.31
CA GLY A 80 7.52 2.05 -16.09
C GLY A 80 8.57 0.94 -15.98
N PHE A 81 9.31 1.03 -14.88
CA PHE A 81 10.19 -0.01 -14.36
C PHE A 81 9.72 -0.35 -12.94
N GLY A 82 9.39 -1.62 -12.70
CA GLY A 82 9.24 -2.13 -11.33
C GLY A 82 10.57 -2.68 -10.81
N SER A 83 10.62 -3.00 -9.53
CA SER A 83 11.83 -3.51 -8.83
C SER A 83 12.49 -4.71 -9.55
N PHE A 84 11.72 -5.46 -10.33
CA PHE A 84 12.18 -6.71 -10.95
C PHE A 84 11.92 -6.78 -12.48
N GLY A 85 11.30 -5.76 -13.11
CA GLY A 85 10.96 -5.85 -14.53
C GLY A 85 10.43 -4.58 -15.15
N LYS A 86 10.11 -4.65 -16.44
CA LYS A 86 9.55 -3.55 -17.22
C LYS A 86 8.03 -3.65 -17.21
N ILE A 87 7.35 -2.50 -17.13
CA ILE A 87 5.89 -2.41 -17.17
C ILE A 87 5.49 -1.75 -18.48
N TYR A 88 4.54 -2.37 -19.17
CA TYR A 88 4.03 -1.92 -20.47
C TYR A 88 2.51 -1.70 -20.40
N ASN A 89 2.06 -0.65 -21.04
CA ASN A 89 0.69 -0.51 -21.49
C ASN A 89 0.50 -1.45 -22.68
N VAL A 90 -0.42 -2.40 -22.56
CA VAL A 90 -0.70 -3.39 -23.59
C VAL A 90 -2.18 -3.37 -23.96
N ARG A 91 -2.49 -3.60 -25.23
CA ARG A 91 -3.87 -3.67 -25.74
C ARG A 91 -4.25 -5.09 -26.05
N TRP A 92 -5.30 -5.60 -25.41
CA TRP A 92 -5.81 -6.93 -25.68
C TRP A 92 -6.63 -6.96 -26.99
N ILE A 93 -6.29 -7.89 -27.89
CA ILE A 93 -6.90 -7.96 -29.23
C ILE A 93 -8.38 -8.37 -29.18
N ARG A 94 -8.83 -9.09 -28.14
CA ARG A 94 -10.20 -9.62 -28.05
C ARG A 94 -11.23 -8.54 -27.71
N ASN A 95 -10.90 -7.58 -26.84
CA ASN A 95 -11.83 -6.54 -26.40
C ASN A 95 -11.36 -5.11 -26.70
N ASN A 96 -10.15 -4.96 -27.29
CA ASN A 96 -9.53 -3.68 -27.60
C ASN A 96 -9.31 -2.74 -26.40
N LYS A 97 -9.38 -3.27 -25.15
CA LYS A 97 -9.07 -2.51 -23.91
C LYS A 97 -7.58 -2.58 -23.59
N ASN A 98 -7.11 -1.56 -22.86
CA ASN A 98 -5.73 -1.47 -22.41
C ASN A 98 -5.58 -2.06 -21.00
N TYR A 99 -4.43 -2.69 -20.76
CA TYR A 99 -4.01 -3.33 -19.51
C TYR A 99 -2.57 -2.97 -19.19
N ALA A 100 -2.14 -3.17 -17.95
CA ALA A 100 -0.73 -3.12 -17.59
C ALA A 100 -0.16 -4.54 -17.60
N MET A 101 0.99 -4.72 -18.23
CA MET A 101 1.72 -5.99 -18.23
C MET A 101 3.13 -5.78 -17.71
N LYS A 102 3.44 -6.39 -16.56
CA LYS A 102 4.81 -6.42 -16.01
C LYS A 102 5.52 -7.64 -16.59
N ILE A 103 6.67 -7.41 -17.21
CA ILE A 103 7.51 -8.47 -17.82
C ILE A 103 8.84 -8.51 -17.09
N ILE A 104 9.14 -9.66 -16.50
CA ILE A 104 10.35 -9.93 -15.73
C ILE A 104 11.19 -10.96 -16.49
N ASN A 105 12.46 -10.65 -16.73
CA ASN A 105 13.40 -11.63 -17.30
C ASN A 105 14.10 -12.35 -16.14
N LEU A 106 14.02 -13.66 -16.12
CA LEU A 106 14.58 -14.53 -15.08
C LEU A 106 15.55 -15.53 -15.73
N LYS A 107 16.64 -15.85 -15.02
CA LYS A 107 17.66 -16.79 -15.49
C LYS A 107 17.47 -18.21 -14.94
N TYR A 108 16.87 -18.34 -13.75
CA TYR A 108 16.75 -19.62 -13.07
C TYR A 108 15.31 -19.95 -12.74
N LEU A 109 14.97 -21.24 -12.77
CA LEU A 109 13.63 -21.72 -12.41
C LEU A 109 13.29 -21.44 -10.94
N GLU A 110 14.29 -21.42 -10.07
CA GLU A 110 14.15 -21.08 -8.64
C GLU A 110 13.66 -19.64 -8.46
N ASP A 111 14.13 -18.69 -9.27
CA ASP A 111 13.68 -17.30 -9.24
C ASP A 111 12.20 -17.18 -9.61
N ILE A 112 11.71 -18.04 -10.53
CA ILE A 112 10.29 -18.12 -10.90
C ILE A 112 9.47 -18.59 -9.71
N GLN A 113 9.91 -19.67 -9.04
CA GLN A 113 9.20 -20.23 -7.90
C GLN A 113 9.13 -19.23 -6.72
N ASP A 114 10.20 -18.48 -6.45
CA ASP A 114 10.20 -17.44 -5.42
C ASP A 114 9.25 -16.28 -5.81
N THR A 115 9.29 -15.83 -7.06
CA THR A 115 8.38 -14.80 -7.59
C THR A 115 6.92 -15.24 -7.51
N GLN A 116 6.61 -16.48 -7.94
CA GLN A 116 5.27 -17.04 -7.85
C GLN A 116 4.78 -17.15 -6.40
N LYS A 117 5.66 -17.59 -5.48
CA LYS A 117 5.32 -17.68 -4.06
C LYS A 117 4.95 -16.32 -3.47
N LYS A 118 5.66 -15.27 -3.86
CA LYS A 118 5.35 -13.88 -3.43
C LYS A 118 4.01 -13.40 -3.99
N LEU A 119 3.74 -13.68 -5.26
CA LEU A 119 2.47 -13.30 -5.90
C LEU A 119 1.27 -14.06 -5.32
N ARG A 120 1.41 -15.36 -5.03
CA ARG A 120 0.34 -16.17 -4.39
C ARG A 120 -0.15 -15.59 -3.07
N ILE A 121 0.73 -14.95 -2.29
CA ILE A 121 0.32 -14.27 -1.06
C ILE A 121 -0.80 -13.26 -1.35
N VAL A 122 -0.63 -12.49 -2.42
CA VAL A 122 -1.61 -11.47 -2.82
C VAL A 122 -2.80 -12.10 -3.52
N GLU A 123 -2.59 -13.09 -4.37
CA GLU A 123 -3.67 -13.81 -5.06
C GLU A 123 -4.60 -14.51 -4.07
N ASP A 124 -4.04 -15.21 -3.08
CA ASP A 124 -4.82 -15.88 -2.03
C ASP A 124 -5.57 -14.86 -1.16
N PHE A 125 -4.95 -13.73 -0.86
CA PHE A 125 -5.60 -12.61 -0.17
C PHE A 125 -6.75 -12.06 -1.01
N LEU A 126 -6.54 -11.77 -2.29
CA LEU A 126 -7.56 -11.20 -3.18
C LEU A 126 -8.72 -12.15 -3.48
N LYS A 127 -8.45 -13.46 -3.57
CA LYS A 127 -9.51 -14.48 -3.72
C LYS A 127 -10.47 -14.53 -2.52
N ASN A 128 -9.96 -14.22 -1.33
CA ASN A 128 -10.71 -14.30 -0.08
C ASN A 128 -11.27 -12.95 0.39
N THR A 129 -10.81 -11.84 -0.21
CA THR A 129 -11.19 -10.47 0.20
C THR A 129 -11.44 -9.59 -1.02
N GLN A 130 -12.57 -8.90 -1.04
CA GLN A 130 -12.81 -7.85 -2.03
C GLN A 130 -12.18 -6.55 -1.52
N CYS A 131 -10.90 -6.33 -1.80
CA CYS A 131 -10.20 -5.10 -1.45
C CYS A 131 -10.05 -4.18 -2.67
N PRO A 132 -10.87 -3.13 -2.81
CA PRO A 132 -10.78 -2.21 -3.94
C PRO A 132 -9.49 -1.38 -3.92
N GLY A 133 -8.82 -1.25 -2.76
CA GLY A 133 -7.57 -0.53 -2.57
C GLY A 133 -6.31 -1.29 -3.04
N ILE A 134 -6.46 -2.44 -3.71
CA ILE A 134 -5.34 -3.18 -4.32
C ILE A 134 -5.53 -3.23 -5.83
N ILE A 135 -4.43 -3.12 -6.57
CA ILE A 135 -4.46 -3.24 -8.03
C ILE A 135 -4.94 -4.64 -8.45
N LYS A 136 -5.95 -4.70 -9.32
CA LYS A 136 -6.48 -5.97 -9.80
C LYS A 136 -5.44 -6.67 -10.68
N THR A 137 -5.08 -7.89 -10.32
CA THR A 137 -4.25 -8.79 -11.13
C THR A 137 -5.17 -9.82 -11.77
N TYR A 138 -5.10 -9.97 -13.08
CA TYR A 138 -5.88 -10.95 -13.85
C TYR A 138 -5.23 -12.32 -13.81
N GLY A 139 -3.89 -12.37 -13.81
CA GLY A 139 -3.13 -13.60 -13.74
C GLY A 139 -1.65 -13.38 -13.91
N SER A 140 -0.91 -14.47 -13.78
CA SER A 140 0.53 -14.49 -14.02
C SER A 140 0.95 -15.82 -14.64
N LEU A 141 1.91 -15.77 -15.55
CA LEU A 141 2.44 -16.96 -16.21
C LEU A 141 3.92 -16.77 -16.59
N TYR A 142 4.61 -17.86 -16.85
CA TYR A 142 5.97 -17.79 -17.36
C TYR A 142 6.13 -18.60 -18.64
N GLU A 143 7.07 -18.16 -19.46
CA GLU A 143 7.46 -18.79 -20.72
C GLU A 143 8.97 -19.04 -20.71
N LYS A 144 9.39 -20.23 -21.12
CA LYS A 144 10.79 -20.54 -21.35
C LYS A 144 11.19 -20.06 -22.74
N ILE A 145 12.13 -19.11 -22.81
CA ILE A 145 12.58 -18.49 -24.07
C ILE A 145 13.98 -18.91 -24.50
N GLY A 146 14.73 -19.61 -23.63
CA GLY A 146 16.09 -20.09 -23.89
C GLY A 146 16.47 -21.25 -22.99
N ILE A 147 17.75 -21.65 -22.96
CA ILE A 147 18.22 -22.81 -22.20
C ILE A 147 17.99 -22.59 -20.69
N GLU A 148 18.33 -21.41 -20.19
CA GLU A 148 18.14 -20.96 -18.80
C GLU A 148 17.52 -19.56 -18.75
N GLU A 149 16.71 -19.22 -19.75
CA GLU A 149 16.06 -17.92 -19.87
C GLU A 149 14.56 -18.07 -19.83
N TYR A 150 13.93 -17.29 -18.99
CA TYR A 150 12.49 -17.28 -18.78
C TYR A 150 11.96 -15.84 -18.80
N LYS A 151 10.77 -15.67 -19.34
CA LYS A 151 9.95 -14.47 -19.15
C LYS A 151 8.80 -14.79 -18.21
N TYR A 152 8.60 -13.92 -17.22
CA TYR A 152 7.47 -13.96 -16.32
C TYR A 152 6.56 -12.77 -16.60
N TYR A 153 5.29 -13.03 -16.84
CA TYR A 153 4.30 -12.04 -17.19
C TYR A 153 3.28 -11.92 -16.06
N ILE A 154 2.95 -10.68 -15.68
CA ILE A 154 1.88 -10.37 -14.73
C ILE A 154 0.94 -9.39 -15.42
N LEU A 155 -0.32 -9.79 -15.59
CA LEU A 155 -1.34 -8.96 -16.23
C LEU A 155 -2.20 -8.29 -15.16
N MET A 156 -2.34 -6.95 -15.25
CA MET A 156 -3.00 -6.13 -14.25
C MET A 156 -3.94 -5.11 -14.92
N GLU A 157 -4.87 -4.54 -14.15
CA GLU A 157 -5.60 -3.35 -14.59
C GLU A 157 -4.61 -2.20 -14.80
N LEU A 158 -4.92 -1.35 -15.80
CA LEU A 158 -4.10 -0.19 -16.13
C LEU A 158 -4.55 1.01 -15.30
N ALA A 159 -3.68 1.48 -14.42
CA ALA A 159 -3.89 2.74 -13.69
C ALA A 159 -3.62 3.97 -14.57
N GLN A 160 -4.12 5.12 -14.15
CA GLN A 160 -3.92 6.38 -14.86
C GLN A 160 -2.52 6.94 -14.62
N THR A 161 -2.03 6.83 -13.37
CA THR A 161 -0.70 7.30 -12.93
C THR A 161 -0.34 6.61 -11.61
N ASP A 162 0.88 6.78 -11.14
CA ASP A 162 1.25 6.53 -9.75
C ASP A 162 1.23 7.83 -8.92
N TRP A 163 1.25 7.67 -7.61
CA TRP A 163 1.12 8.81 -6.70
C TRP A 163 2.35 9.74 -6.73
N GLU A 164 3.55 9.20 -7.01
CA GLU A 164 4.73 10.05 -7.13
C GLU A 164 4.63 11.01 -8.32
N GLU A 165 4.19 10.51 -9.47
CA GLU A 165 4.01 11.34 -10.66
C GLU A 165 2.91 12.40 -10.44
N GLU A 166 1.82 12.06 -9.74
CA GLU A 166 0.81 13.06 -9.36
C GLU A 166 1.39 14.12 -8.42
N ILE A 167 2.14 13.70 -7.38
CA ILE A 167 2.80 14.64 -6.45
C ILE A 167 3.76 15.55 -7.22
N LYS A 168 4.58 15.03 -8.11
CA LYS A 168 5.49 15.82 -8.96
C LYS A 168 4.74 16.82 -9.84
N TYR A 169 3.64 16.39 -10.45
CA TYR A 169 2.78 17.27 -11.24
C TYR A 169 2.21 18.41 -10.38
N ARG A 170 1.67 18.09 -9.20
CA ARG A 170 1.11 19.07 -8.26
C ARG A 170 2.19 20.02 -7.75
N SER A 171 3.37 19.51 -7.39
CA SER A 171 4.53 20.31 -6.97
C SER A 171 4.95 21.33 -8.04
N LYS A 172 5.08 20.88 -9.28
CA LYS A 172 5.44 21.74 -10.42
C LYS A 172 4.45 22.88 -10.65
N HIS A 173 3.18 22.69 -10.31
CA HIS A 173 2.11 23.65 -10.54
C HIS A 173 1.63 24.35 -9.26
N ASN A 174 2.28 24.10 -8.11
CA ASN A 174 1.90 24.61 -6.79
C ASN A 174 0.44 24.28 -6.42
N LEU A 175 -0.03 23.09 -6.76
CA LEU A 175 -1.40 22.61 -6.52
C LEU A 175 -1.44 21.73 -5.25
N TYR A 176 -1.51 22.37 -4.08
CA TYR A 176 -1.64 21.63 -2.83
C TYR A 176 -2.95 20.83 -2.80
N TYR A 177 -2.89 19.66 -2.14
CA TYR A 177 -4.10 18.91 -1.84
C TYR A 177 -4.94 19.67 -0.81
N SER A 178 -6.24 19.64 -0.95
CA SER A 178 -7.13 20.06 0.14
C SER A 178 -7.05 19.08 1.30
N GLU A 179 -7.43 19.52 2.49
CA GLU A 179 -7.45 18.64 3.66
C GLU A 179 -8.42 17.46 3.48
N ASP A 180 -9.55 17.67 2.82
CA ASP A 180 -10.53 16.62 2.47
C ASP A 180 -9.92 15.58 1.51
N GLU A 181 -9.14 16.00 0.51
CA GLU A 181 -8.41 15.07 -0.37
C GLU A 181 -7.42 14.22 0.43
N ILE A 182 -6.68 14.83 1.36
CA ILE A 182 -5.72 14.11 2.22
C ILE A 182 -6.44 13.11 3.13
N PHE A 183 -7.55 13.49 3.77
CA PHE A 183 -8.32 12.55 4.59
C PHE A 183 -8.91 11.40 3.79
N ASN A 184 -9.38 11.65 2.58
CA ASN A 184 -9.85 10.59 1.69
C ASN A 184 -8.71 9.61 1.32
N MET A 185 -7.50 10.13 1.04
CA MET A 185 -6.31 9.28 0.83
C MET A 185 -5.97 8.43 2.06
N ILE A 186 -5.90 9.08 3.23
CA ILE A 186 -5.62 8.40 4.50
C ILE A 186 -6.66 7.30 4.73
N GLN A 187 -7.93 7.58 4.54
CA GLN A 187 -9.01 6.60 4.71
C GLN A 187 -8.82 5.39 3.80
N GLN A 188 -8.64 5.61 2.51
CA GLN A 188 -8.49 4.53 1.54
C GLN A 188 -7.27 3.66 1.84
N LEU A 189 -6.11 4.29 2.10
CA LEU A 189 -4.85 3.59 2.32
C LEU A 189 -4.81 2.88 3.67
N VAL A 190 -5.21 3.55 4.76
CA VAL A 190 -5.23 2.94 6.10
C VAL A 190 -6.17 1.74 6.13
N GLN A 191 -7.37 1.84 5.55
CA GLN A 191 -8.31 0.70 5.47
C GLN A 191 -7.74 -0.46 4.65
N CYS A 192 -7.07 -0.17 3.53
CA CYS A 192 -6.41 -1.19 2.72
C CYS A 192 -5.30 -1.91 3.51
N PHE A 193 -4.39 -1.15 4.13
CA PHE A 193 -3.29 -1.74 4.91
C PHE A 193 -3.76 -2.41 6.20
N ALA A 194 -4.81 -1.91 6.87
CA ALA A 194 -5.43 -2.58 8.01
C ALA A 194 -6.03 -3.93 7.62
N LEU A 195 -6.65 -4.01 6.43
CA LEU A 195 -7.15 -5.26 5.90
C LEU A 195 -6.01 -6.25 5.58
N LEU A 196 -4.91 -5.78 4.96
CA LEU A 196 -3.70 -6.59 4.77
C LEU A 196 -3.18 -7.13 6.11
N GLN A 197 -3.06 -6.28 7.12
CA GLN A 197 -2.61 -6.67 8.46
C GLN A 197 -3.53 -7.70 9.12
N LYS A 198 -4.86 -7.56 9.00
CA LYS A 198 -5.86 -8.55 9.48
C LYS A 198 -5.65 -9.94 8.86
N HIS A 199 -5.09 -9.99 7.66
CA HIS A 199 -4.69 -11.23 6.96
C HIS A 199 -3.21 -11.59 7.14
N ASN A 200 -2.53 -10.96 8.09
CA ASN A 200 -1.12 -11.17 8.39
C ASN A 200 -0.16 -10.81 7.25
N VAL A 201 -0.55 -9.94 6.34
CA VAL A 201 0.30 -9.48 5.24
C VAL A 201 0.91 -8.12 5.57
N SER A 202 2.25 -7.99 5.44
CA SER A 202 2.98 -6.73 5.44
C SER A 202 3.57 -6.48 4.05
N HIS A 203 3.52 -5.25 3.58
CA HIS A 203 3.95 -4.86 2.23
C HIS A 203 5.47 -4.72 2.09
N ARG A 204 6.11 -4.06 3.06
CA ARG A 204 7.56 -3.88 3.21
C ARG A 204 8.26 -3.01 2.16
N ASP A 205 7.54 -2.43 1.23
CA ASP A 205 8.06 -1.43 0.27
C ASP A 205 6.98 -0.37 -0.05
N VAL A 206 6.40 0.22 1.02
CA VAL A 206 5.40 1.29 0.88
C VAL A 206 6.11 2.57 0.44
N LYS A 207 5.75 3.06 -0.76
CA LYS A 207 6.26 4.29 -1.37
C LYS A 207 5.28 4.81 -2.41
N PRO A 208 5.35 6.09 -2.79
CA PRO A 208 4.38 6.67 -3.73
C PRO A 208 4.33 5.97 -5.09
N GLN A 209 5.46 5.44 -5.59
CA GLN A 209 5.51 4.69 -6.85
C GLN A 209 4.72 3.36 -6.80
N ASN A 210 4.52 2.80 -5.60
CA ASN A 210 3.77 1.57 -5.36
C ASN A 210 2.30 1.83 -4.96
N ILE A 211 1.84 3.06 -5.11
CA ILE A 211 0.45 3.48 -4.90
C ILE A 211 -0.05 4.09 -6.20
N LEU A 212 -0.90 3.36 -6.90
CA LEU A 212 -1.45 3.74 -8.20
C LEU A 212 -2.76 4.50 -8.02
N ILE A 213 -3.10 5.34 -8.99
CA ILE A 213 -4.35 6.11 -9.00
C ILE A 213 -5.19 5.66 -10.18
N LEU A 214 -6.40 5.19 -9.86
CA LEU A 214 -7.38 4.74 -10.84
C LEU A 214 -8.79 5.22 -10.45
N ASN A 215 -9.37 6.10 -11.27
CA ASN A 215 -10.71 6.66 -11.07
C ASN A 215 -10.92 7.29 -9.69
N GLY A 216 -9.93 8.04 -9.21
CA GLY A 216 -9.95 8.69 -7.90
C GLY A 216 -9.70 7.75 -6.70
N MET A 217 -9.37 6.49 -6.97
CA MET A 217 -8.99 5.51 -5.95
C MET A 217 -7.48 5.31 -5.90
N TYR A 218 -6.95 5.23 -4.68
CA TYR A 218 -5.56 4.87 -4.40
C TYR A 218 -5.44 3.36 -4.26
N LYS A 219 -4.62 2.74 -5.10
CA LYS A 219 -4.47 1.28 -5.18
C LYS A 219 -3.04 0.86 -4.92
N VAL A 220 -2.84 0.05 -3.90
CA VAL A 220 -1.53 -0.52 -3.55
C VAL A 220 -1.14 -1.57 -4.60
N CYS A 221 0.10 -1.54 -5.05
CA CYS A 221 0.67 -2.47 -6.03
C CYS A 221 2.09 -2.90 -5.64
N ASP A 222 2.67 -3.80 -6.43
CA ASP A 222 4.04 -4.34 -6.29
C ASP A 222 4.34 -5.01 -4.94
N PHE A 223 3.72 -6.15 -4.71
CA PHE A 223 3.92 -7.00 -3.54
C PHE A 223 5.20 -7.86 -3.59
N GLY A 224 6.19 -7.46 -4.38
CA GLY A 224 7.45 -8.21 -4.56
C GLY A 224 8.25 -8.41 -3.27
N GLU A 225 8.13 -7.51 -2.30
CA GLU A 225 8.75 -7.62 -0.98
C GLU A 225 7.79 -8.06 0.12
N ALA A 226 6.49 -8.23 -0.18
CA ALA A 226 5.47 -8.59 0.80
C ALA A 226 5.72 -9.94 1.46
N ARG A 227 5.29 -10.09 2.72
CA ARG A 227 5.43 -11.33 3.50
C ARG A 227 4.20 -11.57 4.37
N ILE A 228 3.92 -12.86 4.58
CA ILE A 228 3.03 -13.30 5.65
C ILE A 228 3.82 -13.26 6.96
N ILE A 229 3.30 -12.53 7.93
CA ILE A 229 3.91 -12.36 9.24
C ILE A 229 3.32 -13.38 10.21
N SER A 230 4.10 -14.39 10.56
CA SER A 230 3.70 -15.45 11.51
C SER A 230 4.09 -15.13 12.96
N GLY A 231 4.79 -14.03 13.20
CA GLY A 231 5.25 -13.61 14.54
C GLY A 231 4.10 -13.06 15.39
N LYS A 232 4.18 -13.26 16.71
CA LYS A 232 3.24 -12.63 17.65
C LYS A 232 3.35 -11.10 17.53
N ASN A 233 2.21 -10.43 17.42
CA ASN A 233 2.11 -8.96 17.40
C ASN A 233 2.88 -8.27 16.23
N GLY A 234 3.23 -8.98 15.16
CA GLY A 234 3.91 -8.38 14.01
C GLY A 234 5.44 -8.31 14.11
N TYR A 235 6.05 -8.74 15.23
CA TYR A 235 7.50 -8.78 15.39
C TYR A 235 8.10 -10.00 14.70
N ILE A 236 9.07 -9.76 13.84
CA ILE A 236 9.78 -10.81 13.12
C ILE A 236 11.20 -10.35 12.78
N HIS A 237 12.15 -11.30 12.85
CA HIS A 237 13.51 -11.08 12.39
C HIS A 237 13.57 -11.29 10.89
N GLN A 238 13.77 -10.21 10.13
CA GLN A 238 13.70 -10.25 8.67
C GLN A 238 14.88 -9.54 8.00
N PRO A 239 15.24 -9.95 6.77
CA PRO A 239 16.13 -9.18 5.93
C PRO A 239 15.61 -7.77 5.71
N ILE A 240 16.54 -6.79 5.75
CA ILE A 240 16.23 -5.40 5.47
C ILE A 240 15.78 -5.29 4.01
N ARG A 241 14.61 -4.70 3.79
CA ARG A 241 13.99 -4.49 2.49
C ARG A 241 13.22 -3.17 2.50
N GLY A 242 12.92 -2.67 1.31
CA GLY A 242 12.17 -1.45 1.09
C GLY A 242 13.04 -0.34 0.51
N SER A 243 12.39 0.76 0.17
CA SER A 243 13.04 1.94 -0.42
C SER A 243 13.58 2.83 0.70
N GLU A 244 14.89 3.08 0.68
CA GLU A 244 15.67 3.72 1.73
C GLU A 244 15.03 5.01 2.28
N LEU A 245 14.54 5.89 1.40
CA LEU A 245 13.92 7.16 1.79
C LEU A 245 12.68 6.99 2.67
N TYR A 246 11.96 5.89 2.54
CA TYR A 246 10.69 5.63 3.23
C TYR A 246 10.82 4.59 4.37
N MET A 247 12.02 4.02 4.58
CA MET A 247 12.24 3.03 5.64
C MET A 247 11.98 3.62 7.03
N SER A 248 11.45 2.79 7.94
CA SER A 248 11.36 3.15 9.36
C SER A 248 12.74 3.33 9.98
N PRO A 249 12.89 4.13 11.06
CA PRO A 249 14.19 4.39 11.67
C PRO A 249 14.99 3.15 12.01
N ILE A 250 14.34 2.12 12.57
CA ILE A 250 15.02 0.85 12.92
C ILE A 250 15.58 0.12 11.68
N LEU A 251 14.87 0.14 10.55
CA LEU A 251 15.34 -0.46 9.31
C LEU A 251 16.49 0.35 8.69
N PHE A 252 16.40 1.67 8.74
CA PHE A 252 17.43 2.56 8.21
C PHE A 252 18.72 2.50 9.02
N ASP A 253 18.61 2.48 10.35
CA ASP A 253 19.78 2.32 11.22
C ASP A 253 20.47 0.98 10.97
N ALA A 254 19.71 -0.11 10.86
CA ALA A 254 20.25 -1.42 10.55
C ALA A 254 20.90 -1.46 9.14
N LEU A 255 20.34 -0.76 8.15
CA LEU A 255 20.93 -0.63 6.82
C LEU A 255 22.28 0.10 6.89
N ASN A 256 22.34 1.24 7.60
CA ASN A 256 23.57 2.02 7.78
C ASN A 256 24.65 1.26 8.56
N ASN A 257 24.25 0.41 9.47
CA ASN A 257 25.13 -0.48 10.22
C ASN A 257 25.55 -1.75 9.44
N HIS A 258 25.15 -1.86 8.16
CA HIS A 258 25.40 -3.01 7.29
C HIS A 258 24.88 -4.35 7.87
N GLU A 259 23.82 -4.29 8.67
CA GLU A 259 23.14 -5.48 9.17
C GLU A 259 22.38 -6.17 8.03
N ARG A 260 22.32 -7.48 8.07
CA ARG A 260 21.57 -8.24 7.05
C ARG A 260 20.07 -8.35 7.37
N SER A 261 19.75 -8.31 8.65
CA SER A 261 18.39 -8.47 9.14
C SER A 261 18.26 -7.86 10.53
N VAL A 262 17.06 -7.45 10.89
CA VAL A 262 16.74 -6.83 12.18
C VAL A 262 15.39 -7.32 12.68
N LEU A 263 15.25 -7.43 14.01
CA LEU A 263 13.97 -7.67 14.67
C LEU A 263 13.18 -6.36 14.73
N HIS A 264 12.02 -6.30 14.08
CA HIS A 264 11.16 -5.13 14.06
C HIS A 264 9.70 -5.52 13.87
N ASN A 265 8.79 -4.60 14.15
CA ASN A 265 7.39 -4.75 13.83
C ASN A 265 7.15 -4.32 12.37
N SER A 266 6.89 -5.30 11.52
CA SER A 266 6.76 -5.06 10.08
C SER A 266 5.59 -4.14 9.71
N TYR A 267 4.45 -4.25 10.41
CA TYR A 267 3.29 -3.38 10.17
C TYR A 267 3.54 -1.94 10.60
N LYS A 268 4.19 -1.74 11.75
CA LYS A 268 4.56 -0.42 12.24
C LYS A 268 5.63 0.23 11.36
N SER A 269 6.50 -0.57 10.73
CA SER A 269 7.42 -0.08 9.70
C SER A 269 6.67 0.40 8.45
N ASP A 270 5.67 -0.34 7.97
CA ASP A 270 4.82 0.08 6.84
C ASP A 270 4.01 1.35 7.18
N VAL A 271 3.56 1.54 8.45
CA VAL A 271 2.90 2.79 8.89
C VAL A 271 3.85 3.98 8.78
N PHE A 272 5.11 3.84 9.23
CA PHE A 272 6.10 4.91 9.08
C PHE A 272 6.31 5.26 7.60
N SER A 273 6.47 4.25 6.75
CA SER A 273 6.65 4.44 5.31
C SER A 273 5.45 5.18 4.69
N LEU A 274 4.22 4.84 5.08
CA LEU A 274 3.03 5.57 4.63
C LEU A 274 3.00 7.01 5.18
N GLY A 275 3.43 7.23 6.42
CA GLY A 275 3.60 8.57 7.01
C GLY A 275 4.55 9.44 6.19
N MET A 276 5.67 8.89 5.73
CA MET A 276 6.62 9.59 4.85
C MET A 276 6.01 9.90 3.47
N CYS A 277 5.20 8.99 2.90
CA CYS A 277 4.48 9.22 1.65
C CYS A 277 3.45 10.36 1.80
N LEU A 278 2.70 10.38 2.90
CA LEU A 278 1.74 11.44 3.20
C LEU A 278 2.44 12.78 3.43
N LEU A 279 3.58 12.78 4.15
CA LEU A 279 4.38 13.99 4.33
C LEU A 279 4.80 14.58 2.97
N LEU A 280 5.28 13.76 2.05
CA LEU A 280 5.62 14.19 0.70
C LEU A 280 4.41 14.80 -0.02
N ALA A 281 3.23 14.16 0.11
CA ALA A 281 2.01 14.64 -0.54
C ALA A 281 1.54 15.98 0.03
N VAL A 282 1.53 16.16 1.35
CA VAL A 282 1.05 17.41 1.98
C VAL A 282 2.02 18.57 1.78
N THR A 283 3.32 18.28 1.68
CA THR A 283 4.34 19.33 1.51
C THR A 283 4.70 19.61 0.06
N LEU A 284 4.42 18.67 -0.85
CA LEU A 284 4.85 18.64 -2.25
C LEU A 284 6.38 18.82 -2.39
N SER A 285 7.16 18.51 -1.34
CA SER A 285 8.60 18.74 -1.26
C SER A 285 9.33 17.52 -0.69
N PHE A 286 10.33 17.06 -1.41
CA PHE A 286 11.26 16.05 -0.91
C PHE A 286 12.12 16.55 0.25
N ASP A 287 12.34 17.87 0.36
CA ASP A 287 13.15 18.44 1.45
C ASP A 287 12.59 18.08 2.82
N SER A 288 11.26 18.15 3.00
CA SER A 288 10.59 17.75 4.25
C SER A 288 10.82 16.28 4.59
N VAL A 289 10.83 15.43 3.57
CA VAL A 289 11.03 13.98 3.72
C VAL A 289 12.49 13.69 4.10
N TYR A 290 13.46 14.39 3.48
CA TYR A 290 14.87 14.28 3.84
C TYR A 290 15.14 14.81 5.25
N GLU A 291 14.56 15.96 5.63
CA GLU A 291 14.70 16.52 6.98
C GLU A 291 14.23 15.50 8.04
N ILE A 292 13.03 14.88 7.87
CA ILE A 292 12.52 13.84 8.78
C ILE A 292 13.38 12.59 8.76
N ARG A 293 13.88 12.19 7.58
CA ARG A 293 14.66 10.96 7.40
C ARG A 293 15.91 10.92 8.27
N GLU A 294 16.61 12.04 8.39
CA GLU A 294 17.86 12.18 9.13
C GLU A 294 17.64 12.46 10.63
N GLU A 295 16.41 12.77 11.04
CA GLU A 295 16.13 13.22 12.40
C GLU A 295 15.96 12.05 13.37
N LYS A 296 16.47 12.24 14.59
CA LYS A 296 16.44 11.27 15.70
C LYS A 296 15.71 11.79 16.94
N ASP A 297 15.18 13.02 16.89
CA ASP A 297 14.48 13.66 18.00
C ASP A 297 13.03 14.00 17.63
N MET A 298 12.09 13.52 18.43
CA MET A 298 10.67 13.73 18.18
C MET A 298 10.21 15.20 18.35
N ASN A 299 10.92 16.01 19.15
CA ASN A 299 10.59 17.44 19.25
C ASN A 299 10.98 18.16 17.95
N THR A 300 12.11 17.80 17.37
CA THR A 300 12.56 18.35 16.10
C THR A 300 11.63 17.90 14.97
N ILE A 301 11.23 16.63 14.92
CA ILE A 301 10.21 16.13 13.98
C ILE A 301 8.91 16.94 14.11
N LYS A 302 8.46 17.21 15.33
CA LYS A 302 7.27 18.03 15.55
C LYS A 302 7.43 19.44 14.97
N ASN A 303 8.55 20.09 15.23
CA ASN A 303 8.85 21.42 14.67
C ASN A 303 8.88 21.42 13.14
N ILE A 304 9.43 20.36 12.53
CA ILE A 304 9.44 20.18 11.06
C ILE A 304 8.00 20.05 10.56
N LEU A 305 7.18 19.21 11.19
CA LEU A 305 5.77 19.06 10.82
C LEU A 305 5.01 20.38 10.99
N GLU A 306 5.20 21.11 12.08
CA GLU A 306 4.60 22.43 12.30
C GLU A 306 5.01 23.42 11.20
N LYS A 307 6.30 23.47 10.84
CA LYS A 307 6.84 24.33 9.78
C LYS A 307 6.15 24.13 8.44
N TYR A 308 5.90 22.86 8.06
CA TYR A 308 5.38 22.53 6.73
C TYR A 308 3.86 22.44 6.67
N LEU A 309 3.20 22.01 7.77
CA LEU A 309 1.75 21.73 7.73
C LEU A 309 0.89 22.90 8.20
N ILE A 310 1.24 23.58 9.29
CA ILE A 310 0.40 24.65 9.86
C ILE A 310 -0.01 25.73 8.87
N PRO A 311 0.82 26.13 7.89
CA PRO A 311 0.41 27.11 6.88
C PRO A 311 -0.76 26.68 6.00
N HIS A 312 -1.05 25.38 5.90
CA HIS A 312 -2.00 24.83 4.94
C HIS A 312 -3.04 23.89 5.55
N TYR A 313 -2.77 23.27 6.71
CA TYR A 313 -3.56 22.17 7.27
C TYR A 313 -3.81 22.34 8.77
N SER A 314 -4.78 21.59 9.28
CA SER A 314 -5.15 21.59 10.69
C SER A 314 -4.12 20.89 11.58
N ASN A 315 -4.17 21.21 12.87
CA ASN A 315 -3.40 20.48 13.91
C ASN A 315 -3.82 19.00 14.01
N TYR A 316 -5.01 18.63 13.52
CA TYR A 316 -5.47 17.26 13.54
C TYR A 316 -4.67 16.41 12.52
N LEU A 317 -4.49 16.90 11.31
CA LEU A 317 -3.65 16.23 10.31
C LEU A 317 -2.19 16.15 10.77
N LEU A 318 -1.67 17.22 11.38
CA LEU A 318 -0.32 17.21 11.96
C LEU A 318 -0.18 16.10 13.01
N ASN A 319 -1.15 15.96 13.91
CA ASN A 319 -1.10 14.92 14.93
C ASN A 319 -1.14 13.50 14.34
N ILE A 320 -1.91 13.26 13.28
CA ILE A 320 -1.92 11.97 12.59
C ILE A 320 -0.51 11.65 12.07
N LEU A 321 0.12 12.57 11.33
CA LEU A 321 1.47 12.38 10.82
C LEU A 321 2.49 12.22 11.93
N TYR A 322 2.38 13.00 13.02
CA TYR A 322 3.24 12.87 14.18
C TYR A 322 3.21 11.48 14.81
N HIS A 323 2.02 10.86 14.90
CA HIS A 323 1.89 9.48 15.40
C HIS A 323 2.42 8.44 14.43
N MET A 324 2.21 8.63 13.12
CA MET A 324 2.74 7.71 12.09
C MET A 324 4.27 7.77 12.00
N LEU A 325 4.87 8.94 12.25
CA LEU A 325 6.30 9.20 12.16
C LEU A 325 7.05 9.07 13.50
N GLN A 326 6.45 8.43 14.53
CA GLN A 326 7.16 8.12 15.78
C GLN A 326 8.43 7.31 15.49
N ILE A 327 9.57 7.77 16.05
CA ILE A 327 10.86 7.08 15.92
C ILE A 327 10.82 5.76 16.66
N ASP A 328 10.34 5.81 17.92
CA ASP A 328 10.12 4.60 18.72
C ASP A 328 8.92 3.81 18.17
N GLU A 329 9.20 2.62 17.64
CA GLU A 329 8.13 1.77 17.08
C GLU A 329 7.12 1.31 18.14
N GLU A 330 7.47 1.27 19.43
CA GLU A 330 6.50 0.95 20.49
C GLU A 330 5.39 2.00 20.60
N LEU A 331 5.73 3.28 20.36
CA LEU A 331 4.81 4.40 20.40
C LEU A 331 4.04 4.60 19.09
N ARG A 332 4.52 4.00 18.00
CA ARG A 332 3.88 4.09 16.68
C ARG A 332 2.70 3.14 16.60
N PRO A 333 1.50 3.58 16.15
CA PRO A 333 0.38 2.67 15.94
C PRO A 333 0.68 1.71 14.78
N ASN A 334 0.10 0.51 14.81
CA ASN A 334 -0.05 -0.32 13.63
C ASN A 334 -1.31 0.11 12.84
N PHE A 335 -1.56 -0.48 11.66
CA PHE A 335 -2.67 -0.05 10.82
C PHE A 335 -4.06 -0.31 11.45
N ILE A 336 -4.24 -1.40 12.19
CA ILE A 336 -5.52 -1.68 12.88
C ILE A 336 -5.75 -0.66 14.00
N GLU A 337 -4.71 -0.32 14.75
CA GLU A 337 -4.78 0.72 15.79
C GLU A 337 -5.04 2.09 15.17
N LEU A 338 -4.40 2.40 14.04
CA LEU A 338 -4.59 3.65 13.32
C LEU A 338 -6.00 3.76 12.71
N GLU A 339 -6.51 2.67 12.12
CA GLU A 339 -7.89 2.59 11.61
C GLU A 339 -8.91 2.88 12.73
N ASN A 340 -8.74 2.26 13.91
CA ASN A 340 -9.62 2.48 15.05
C ASN A 340 -9.56 3.93 15.56
N LEU A 341 -8.37 4.53 15.58
CA LEU A 341 -8.14 5.89 16.02
C LEU A 341 -8.81 6.91 15.11
N LEU A 342 -8.79 6.67 13.80
CA LEU A 342 -9.27 7.61 12.78
C LEU A 342 -10.77 7.52 12.52
N PHE A 343 -11.38 6.32 12.66
CA PHE A 343 -12.72 6.08 12.12
C PHE A 343 -13.74 5.53 13.14
N TYR A 344 -13.29 5.09 14.32
CA TYR A 344 -14.15 4.43 15.30
C TYR A 344 -14.01 4.97 16.73
N SER A 345 -13.17 6.00 16.96
CA SER A 345 -12.98 6.63 18.29
C SER A 345 -13.93 7.79 18.55
#